data_948c97e61b52e1215a430ffe617b437d
#
_entry.id   948c97e61b52e1215a430ffe617b437d
#
_cell.length_a   1.000
_cell.length_b   1.000
_cell.length_c   1.000
_cell.angle_alpha   90.00
_cell.angle_beta   90.00
_cell.angle_gamma   90.00
#
_symmetry.space_group_name_H-M   'P 1'
#
loop_
_entity.id
_entity.type
_entity.pdbx_description
1 polymer ?
#
loop_
_entity_poly.entity_id
_entity_poly.type
_entity_poly.pdbx_seq_one_letter_code
_entity_poly.pdbx_strand_id
1 'polypeptide(L)'
;VEFKVYNYAEFYTVARKQTDTRGKTFLTAGKGDMLVWASKDGKFGYSKLSFGKDNNLTVKLDKTAGDNYMVEVDIVPPAEGVNMPEVTPEQRAGNNRRMAQEDSIRNAYVATFMSDESARNFAKEYKLDEEAVAKILVASRGNHLVIRDFLARLRSDKSKKGGIDLLQRISSKDLRDVSLEVLVDHMQSRLCENAEYFRRFVRNPRVSNEMLTPYKSFFGKVVSKQDMEAFRADPMKLASWVADSIQVDNNCNLGGAPISPAGVWRARVADAHSRDIFFVSMARSMGIPARIDEVTGKVQLIIGDERPVDVDFEAVSPSAAQTGKLIAKYTPIKSLEDPKYYSHFTISKVTPEGTLQLLNYDEGDIDMGGGATWSNLLKNGTALDEGDYMLVTGTRLANGGVLSDITFFTIKPGETTTINLVMRESKDDVQVIGNFNSESLYKPID
;
A
#
# COMPACT_ATOMS: atom_id res chain seq x y z
N VAL A 1 3.25 -2.10 -22.91
CA VAL A 1 3.27 -3.54 -22.63
C VAL A 1 3.79 -3.76 -21.23
N GLU A 2 3.04 -4.49 -20.45
CA GLU A 2 3.39 -4.88 -19.08
C GLU A 2 3.64 -6.39 -19.02
N PHE A 3 4.74 -6.76 -18.41
CA PHE A 3 5.06 -8.15 -18.13
C PHE A 3 4.75 -8.41 -16.65
N LYS A 4 3.86 -9.36 -16.39
CA LYS A 4 3.28 -9.59 -15.07
C LYS A 4 3.54 -11.01 -14.60
N VAL A 5 3.94 -11.14 -13.33
CA VAL A 5 4.05 -12.42 -12.63
C VAL A 5 2.89 -12.57 -11.65
N TYR A 6 2.44 -13.80 -11.40
CA TYR A 6 1.48 -14.05 -10.34
C TYR A 6 2.18 -13.96 -8.97
N ASN A 7 1.72 -12.99 -8.16
CA ASN A 7 2.24 -12.77 -6.82
C ASN A 7 1.09 -12.33 -5.89
N TYR A 8 0.87 -13.04 -4.80
CA TYR A 8 -0.20 -12.73 -3.84
C TYR A 8 -1.58 -12.48 -4.49
N ALA A 9 -2.09 -13.42 -5.24
CA ALA A 9 -3.36 -13.30 -5.98
C ALA A 9 -3.49 -12.05 -6.88
N GLU A 10 -2.37 -11.54 -7.35
CA GLU A 10 -2.26 -10.42 -8.28
C GLU A 10 -1.35 -10.80 -9.45
N PHE A 11 -1.67 -10.30 -10.63
CA PHE A 11 -0.72 -10.25 -11.74
C PHE A 11 0.12 -8.97 -11.63
N TYR A 12 1.18 -9.04 -10.81
CA TYR A 12 2.08 -7.93 -10.50
C TYR A 12 2.99 -7.60 -11.69
N THR A 13 3.08 -6.32 -12.04
CA THR A 13 3.93 -5.85 -13.15
C THR A 13 5.39 -5.78 -12.74
N VAL A 14 6.23 -6.65 -13.32
CA VAL A 14 7.68 -6.67 -13.07
C VAL A 14 8.47 -5.84 -14.10
N ALA A 15 7.88 -5.59 -15.27
CA ALA A 15 8.50 -4.73 -16.29
C ALA A 15 7.42 -4.04 -17.14
N ARG A 16 7.68 -2.77 -17.46
CA ARG A 16 6.90 -1.99 -18.44
C ARG A 16 7.79 -1.60 -19.59
N LYS A 17 7.31 -1.76 -20.82
CA LYS A 17 8.03 -1.39 -22.04
C LYS A 17 7.08 -0.80 -23.07
N GLN A 18 7.61 0.10 -23.89
CA GLN A 18 6.94 0.55 -25.09
C GLN A 18 7.33 -0.34 -26.27
N THR A 19 6.45 -0.46 -27.23
CA THR A 19 6.74 -1.11 -28.50
C THR A 19 7.46 -0.15 -29.45
N ASP A 20 8.21 -0.69 -30.40
CA ASP A 20 8.71 0.06 -31.56
C ASP A 20 7.55 0.43 -32.51
N THR A 21 7.86 1.13 -33.59
CA THR A 21 6.89 1.54 -34.62
C THR A 21 6.20 0.37 -35.33
N ARG A 22 6.73 -0.85 -35.19
CA ARG A 22 6.15 -2.09 -35.74
C ARG A 22 5.36 -2.88 -34.70
N GLY A 23 5.12 -2.28 -33.53
CA GLY A 23 4.41 -2.94 -32.44
C GLY A 23 5.21 -4.03 -31.72
N LYS A 24 6.54 -4.03 -31.79
CA LYS A 24 7.38 -5.06 -31.19
C LYS A 24 8.13 -4.53 -29.95
N THR A 25 8.24 -5.40 -28.96
CA THR A 25 9.10 -5.22 -27.78
C THR A 25 9.70 -6.56 -27.38
N PHE A 26 10.63 -6.57 -26.43
CA PHE A 26 11.21 -7.81 -25.91
C PHE A 26 11.52 -7.71 -24.42
N LEU A 27 11.57 -8.85 -23.76
CA LEU A 27 12.03 -9.02 -22.38
C LEU A 27 12.95 -10.21 -22.31
N THR A 28 14.06 -10.07 -21.58
CA THR A 28 14.90 -11.18 -21.14
C THR A 28 14.55 -11.50 -19.70
N ALA A 29 14.11 -12.71 -19.44
CA ALA A 29 13.68 -13.17 -18.13
C ALA A 29 14.12 -14.60 -17.86
N GLY A 30 14.02 -15.05 -16.60
CA GLY A 30 14.14 -16.45 -16.22
C GLY A 30 12.99 -17.29 -16.77
N LYS A 31 13.12 -18.62 -16.66
CA LYS A 31 12.06 -19.56 -17.06
C LYS A 31 10.83 -19.41 -16.18
N GLY A 32 9.66 -19.74 -16.71
CA GLY A 32 8.37 -19.72 -16.01
C GLY A 32 7.29 -18.96 -16.76
N ASP A 33 6.09 -18.98 -16.25
CA ASP A 33 4.92 -18.35 -16.85
C ASP A 33 4.80 -16.89 -16.44
N MET A 34 4.46 -16.05 -17.40
CA MET A 34 4.07 -14.64 -17.21
C MET A 34 2.78 -14.34 -17.95
N LEU A 35 2.00 -13.39 -17.43
CA LEU A 35 0.93 -12.75 -18.18
C LEU A 35 1.50 -11.50 -18.86
N VAL A 36 1.37 -11.43 -20.18
CA VAL A 36 1.75 -10.25 -20.96
C VAL A 36 0.48 -9.45 -21.24
N TRP A 37 0.42 -8.23 -20.72
CA TRP A 37 -0.67 -7.28 -20.89
C TRP A 37 -0.22 -6.16 -21.80
N ALA A 38 -0.99 -5.85 -22.81
CA ALA A 38 -0.73 -4.72 -23.70
C ALA A 38 -1.96 -3.82 -23.76
N SER A 39 -1.75 -2.49 -23.76
CA SER A 39 -2.82 -1.51 -23.89
C SER A 39 -2.40 -0.36 -24.80
N LYS A 40 -3.39 0.20 -25.51
CA LYS A 40 -3.24 1.39 -26.34
C LYS A 40 -4.61 1.97 -26.67
N ASP A 41 -4.77 3.28 -26.52
CA ASP A 41 -5.97 4.03 -26.92
C ASP A 41 -7.28 3.42 -26.34
N GLY A 42 -7.26 3.04 -25.05
CA GLY A 42 -8.40 2.46 -24.33
C GLY A 42 -8.70 0.98 -24.66
N LYS A 43 -8.00 0.39 -25.62
CA LYS A 43 -8.06 -1.05 -25.88
C LYS A 43 -6.93 -1.76 -25.17
N PHE A 44 -7.21 -3.01 -24.74
CA PHE A 44 -6.21 -3.88 -24.17
C PHE A 44 -6.33 -5.32 -24.65
N GLY A 45 -5.35 -6.10 -24.32
CA GLY A 45 -5.32 -7.53 -24.52
C GLY A 45 -4.24 -8.17 -23.68
N TYR A 46 -4.36 -9.43 -23.43
CA TYR A 46 -3.39 -10.17 -22.63
C TYR A 46 -3.27 -11.61 -23.10
N SER A 47 -2.13 -12.20 -22.82
CA SER A 47 -1.89 -13.63 -23.07
C SER A 47 -0.80 -14.15 -22.16
N LYS A 48 -0.86 -15.41 -21.84
CA LYS A 48 0.19 -16.13 -21.09
C LYS A 48 1.36 -16.43 -22.00
N LEU A 49 2.58 -16.23 -21.50
CA LEU A 49 3.84 -16.58 -22.14
C LEU A 49 4.65 -17.45 -21.20
N SER A 50 5.09 -18.60 -21.68
CA SER A 50 5.93 -19.55 -20.93
C SER A 50 7.40 -19.38 -21.31
N PHE A 51 8.16 -18.56 -20.58
CA PHE A 51 9.58 -18.37 -20.84
C PHE A 51 10.37 -19.68 -20.71
N GLY A 52 11.16 -19.96 -21.73
CA GLY A 52 11.91 -21.23 -21.88
C GLY A 52 11.21 -22.27 -22.74
N LYS A 53 9.92 -22.03 -23.09
CA LYS A 53 9.17 -22.82 -24.08
C LYS A 53 8.82 -21.95 -25.29
N ASP A 54 8.33 -20.73 -25.05
CA ASP A 54 7.89 -19.80 -26.08
C ASP A 54 8.94 -18.72 -26.31
N ASN A 55 9.24 -18.44 -27.58
CA ASN A 55 10.17 -17.37 -27.95
C ASN A 55 9.46 -16.13 -28.51
N ASN A 56 8.21 -16.25 -28.92
CA ASN A 56 7.44 -15.18 -29.50
C ASN A 56 5.97 -15.27 -29.03
N LEU A 57 5.37 -14.10 -28.79
CA LEU A 57 3.96 -13.97 -28.44
C LEU A 57 3.36 -12.81 -29.24
N THR A 58 2.15 -12.98 -29.74
CA THR A 58 1.35 -11.90 -30.29
C THR A 58 0.16 -11.63 -29.38
N VAL A 59 0.10 -10.43 -28.81
CA VAL A 59 -1.06 -9.97 -28.03
C VAL A 59 -1.94 -9.11 -28.92
N LYS A 60 -3.21 -9.47 -29.05
CA LYS A 60 -4.22 -8.68 -29.78
C LYS A 60 -4.91 -7.73 -28.82
N LEU A 61 -5.04 -6.46 -29.20
CA LEU A 61 -5.80 -5.45 -28.45
C LEU A 61 -7.27 -5.52 -28.90
N ASP A 62 -7.98 -6.56 -28.48
CA ASP A 62 -9.35 -6.85 -28.90
C ASP A 62 -10.39 -6.70 -27.77
N LYS A 63 -9.95 -6.21 -26.60
CA LYS A 63 -10.80 -6.01 -25.43
C LYS A 63 -10.92 -4.55 -25.10
N THR A 64 -12.08 -4.18 -24.55
CA THR A 64 -12.36 -2.85 -24.01
C THR A 64 -12.88 -2.96 -22.60
N ALA A 65 -12.78 -1.89 -21.84
CA ALA A 65 -13.48 -1.75 -20.56
C ALA A 65 -15.00 -1.93 -20.81
N GLY A 66 -15.69 -2.60 -19.86
CA GLY A 66 -17.12 -2.91 -19.98
C GLY A 66 -17.44 -4.35 -20.47
N ASP A 67 -16.47 -5.06 -20.99
CA ASP A 67 -16.63 -6.48 -21.32
C ASP A 67 -16.61 -7.33 -20.04
N ASN A 68 -17.74 -7.99 -19.73
CA ASN A 68 -17.87 -8.82 -18.52
C ASN A 68 -17.71 -10.29 -18.88
N TYR A 69 -16.65 -10.93 -18.42
CA TYR A 69 -16.35 -12.34 -18.67
C TYR A 69 -15.38 -12.91 -17.63
N MET A 70 -15.26 -14.23 -17.61
CA MET A 70 -14.29 -14.95 -16.78
C MET A 70 -13.37 -15.78 -17.67
N VAL A 71 -12.10 -15.88 -17.28
CA VAL A 71 -11.09 -16.70 -17.95
C VAL A 71 -10.16 -17.35 -16.94
N GLU A 72 -9.80 -18.61 -17.19
CA GLU A 72 -8.81 -19.33 -16.42
C GLU A 72 -7.39 -19.05 -16.95
N VAL A 73 -6.48 -18.70 -16.05
CA VAL A 73 -5.07 -18.43 -16.37
C VAL A 73 -4.18 -19.15 -15.38
N ASP A 74 -4.02 -20.45 -15.57
CA ASP A 74 -3.17 -21.24 -14.68
C ASP A 74 -1.70 -20.94 -14.89
N ILE A 75 -0.98 -20.83 -13.79
CA ILE A 75 0.46 -20.55 -13.75
C ILE A 75 1.19 -21.83 -13.40
N VAL A 76 2.13 -22.21 -14.25
CA VAL A 76 3.01 -23.34 -14.04
C VAL A 76 4.39 -22.81 -13.65
N PRO A 77 4.95 -23.24 -12.51
CA PRO A 77 6.30 -22.85 -12.13
C PRO A 77 7.34 -23.42 -13.11
N PRO A 78 8.52 -22.82 -13.23
CA PRO A 78 9.61 -23.43 -13.96
C PRO A 78 9.97 -24.77 -13.32
N ALA A 79 10.40 -25.72 -14.13
CA ALA A 79 10.94 -26.97 -13.63
C ALA A 79 12.12 -26.67 -12.67
N GLU A 80 12.17 -27.35 -11.53
CA GLU A 80 13.25 -27.19 -10.58
C GLU A 80 14.61 -27.45 -11.26
N GLY A 81 15.57 -26.56 -11.00
CA GLY A 81 16.93 -26.74 -11.48
C GLY A 81 17.62 -27.87 -10.72
N VAL A 82 18.12 -28.84 -11.45
CA VAL A 82 18.81 -30.02 -10.86
C VAL A 82 20.23 -29.68 -10.37
N ASN A 83 20.77 -28.52 -10.75
CA ASN A 83 22.11 -28.08 -10.41
C ASN A 83 22.14 -27.17 -9.18
N MET A 84 21.76 -27.69 -8.03
CA MET A 84 22.06 -27.03 -6.76
C MET A 84 23.57 -27.15 -6.51
N PRO A 85 24.28 -26.04 -6.24
CA PRO A 85 25.68 -26.11 -5.87
C PRO A 85 25.85 -26.93 -4.60
N GLU A 86 26.78 -27.88 -4.60
CA GLU A 86 27.12 -28.59 -3.38
C GLU A 86 27.75 -27.61 -2.39
N VAL A 87 27.18 -27.60 -1.19
CA VAL A 87 27.69 -26.79 -0.08
C VAL A 87 28.64 -27.62 0.75
N THR A 88 29.91 -27.25 0.77
CA THR A 88 30.91 -27.98 1.58
C THR A 88 30.67 -27.77 3.08
N PRO A 89 31.14 -28.67 3.95
CA PRO A 89 31.06 -28.49 5.41
C PRO A 89 31.69 -27.17 5.88
N GLU A 90 32.79 -26.72 5.25
CA GLU A 90 33.48 -25.47 5.56
C GLU A 90 32.63 -24.26 5.19
N GLN A 91 31.94 -24.28 4.03
CA GLN A 91 31.00 -23.23 3.63
C GLN A 91 29.82 -23.16 4.58
N ARG A 92 29.25 -24.30 4.99
CA ARG A 92 28.17 -24.40 5.97
C ARG A 92 28.60 -23.84 7.32
N ALA A 93 29.78 -24.26 7.81
CA ALA A 93 30.35 -23.75 9.07
C ALA A 93 30.60 -22.22 8.99
N GLY A 94 31.07 -21.73 7.83
CA GLY A 94 31.24 -20.30 7.57
C GLY A 94 29.93 -19.54 7.62
N ASN A 95 28.86 -20.09 7.04
CA ASN A 95 27.53 -19.51 7.10
C ASN A 95 26.98 -19.47 8.53
N ASN A 96 27.10 -20.58 9.28
CA ASN A 96 26.65 -20.65 10.66
C ASN A 96 27.36 -19.62 11.56
N ARG A 97 28.66 -19.39 11.37
CA ARG A 97 29.40 -18.35 12.10
C ARG A 97 28.85 -16.94 11.78
N ARG A 98 28.54 -16.65 10.50
CA ARG A 98 27.93 -15.37 10.11
C ARG A 98 26.55 -15.20 10.74
N MET A 99 25.71 -16.22 10.69
CA MET A 99 24.38 -16.18 11.34
C MET A 99 24.50 -15.94 12.83
N ALA A 100 25.42 -16.62 13.54
CA ALA A 100 25.66 -16.40 14.96
C ALA A 100 26.14 -14.96 15.26
N GLN A 101 26.96 -14.38 14.38
CA GLN A 101 27.37 -12.99 14.49
C GLN A 101 26.20 -12.01 14.25
N GLU A 102 25.39 -12.25 13.24
CA GLU A 102 24.18 -11.46 12.94
C GLU A 102 23.19 -11.53 14.11
N ASP A 103 22.97 -12.70 14.69
CA ASP A 103 22.12 -12.89 15.87
C ASP A 103 22.67 -12.16 17.10
N SER A 104 23.99 -12.16 17.28
CA SER A 104 24.62 -11.40 18.37
C SER A 104 24.38 -9.90 18.20
N ILE A 105 24.53 -9.35 17.00
CA ILE A 105 24.26 -7.93 16.71
C ILE A 105 22.77 -7.61 16.92
N ARG A 106 21.89 -8.48 16.42
CA ARG A 106 20.43 -8.33 16.58
C ARG A 106 20.05 -8.35 18.06
N ASN A 107 20.55 -9.30 18.83
CA ASN A 107 20.26 -9.43 20.24
C ASN A 107 20.78 -8.25 21.05
N ALA A 108 21.96 -7.74 20.73
CA ALA A 108 22.51 -6.51 21.33
C ALA A 108 21.60 -5.29 21.05
N TYR A 109 21.07 -5.18 19.84
CA TYR A 109 20.12 -4.13 19.50
C TYR A 109 18.78 -4.30 20.24
N VAL A 110 18.23 -5.51 20.28
CA VAL A 110 16.97 -5.79 20.99
C VAL A 110 17.11 -5.51 22.49
N ALA A 111 18.28 -5.79 23.07
CA ALA A 111 18.56 -5.49 24.48
C ALA A 111 18.49 -3.98 24.81
N THR A 112 18.56 -3.10 23.80
CA THR A 112 18.37 -1.66 24.01
C THR A 112 16.90 -1.23 24.09
N PHE A 113 15.95 -2.13 23.78
CA PHE A 113 14.53 -1.79 23.77
C PHE A 113 14.02 -1.55 25.19
N MET A 114 13.03 -0.68 25.30
CA MET A 114 12.45 -0.35 26.58
C MET A 114 11.48 -1.45 27.04
N SER A 115 11.61 -1.91 28.30
CA SER A 115 10.65 -2.84 28.90
C SER A 115 9.35 -2.12 29.27
N ASP A 116 8.23 -2.87 29.38
CA ASP A 116 6.95 -2.31 29.84
C ASP A 116 7.05 -1.66 31.22
N GLU A 117 7.75 -2.28 32.15
CA GLU A 117 7.99 -1.73 33.49
C GLU A 117 8.73 -0.38 33.44
N SER A 118 9.81 -0.31 32.67
CA SER A 118 10.57 0.96 32.51
C SER A 118 9.73 2.05 31.83
N ALA A 119 8.88 1.66 30.87
CA ALA A 119 7.98 2.60 30.18
C ALA A 119 6.89 3.14 31.11
N ARG A 120 6.32 2.29 31.99
CA ARG A 120 5.35 2.72 33.02
C ARG A 120 6.01 3.65 34.04
N ASN A 121 7.21 3.35 34.49
CA ASN A 121 7.96 4.20 35.43
C ASN A 121 8.24 5.58 34.84
N PHE A 122 8.62 5.64 33.56
CA PHE A 122 8.74 6.91 32.84
C PHE A 122 7.42 7.67 32.78
N ALA A 123 6.32 7.00 32.44
CA ALA A 123 5.00 7.64 32.39
C ALA A 123 4.57 8.24 33.72
N LYS A 124 4.81 7.53 34.84
CA LYS A 124 4.58 8.04 36.22
C LYS A 124 5.39 9.28 36.52
N GLU A 125 6.70 9.24 36.25
CA GLU A 125 7.61 10.36 36.46
C GLU A 125 7.11 11.66 35.80
N TYR A 126 6.64 11.55 34.54
CA TYR A 126 6.18 12.68 33.73
C TYR A 126 4.66 12.95 33.87
N LYS A 127 3.95 12.21 34.74
CA LYS A 127 2.50 12.31 34.96
C LYS A 127 1.72 12.20 33.63
N LEU A 128 2.02 11.13 32.89
CA LEU A 128 1.39 10.76 31.62
C LEU A 128 0.47 9.56 31.85
N ASP A 129 -0.36 9.23 30.86
CA ASP A 129 -1.17 8.00 30.84
C ASP A 129 -0.23 6.77 30.76
N GLU A 130 -0.21 5.98 31.84
CA GLU A 130 0.73 4.86 31.99
C GLU A 130 0.54 3.78 30.95
N GLU A 131 -0.72 3.42 30.66
CA GLU A 131 -1.01 2.33 29.74
C GLU A 131 -0.74 2.74 28.29
N ALA A 132 -1.21 3.91 27.89
CA ALA A 132 -1.00 4.44 26.55
C ALA A 132 0.50 4.65 26.25
N VAL A 133 1.23 5.25 27.18
CA VAL A 133 2.67 5.54 27.01
C VAL A 133 3.50 4.26 27.03
N ALA A 134 3.16 3.29 27.87
CA ALA A 134 3.86 2.01 27.87
C ALA A 134 3.73 1.28 26.51
N LYS A 135 2.53 1.20 25.96
CA LYS A 135 2.29 0.61 24.64
C LYS A 135 3.12 1.34 23.55
N ILE A 136 3.11 2.66 23.56
CA ILE A 136 3.84 3.49 22.57
C ILE A 136 5.36 3.25 22.68
N LEU A 137 5.93 3.31 23.90
CA LEU A 137 7.37 3.19 24.10
C LEU A 137 7.89 1.79 23.78
N VAL A 138 7.14 0.75 24.13
CA VAL A 138 7.48 -0.64 23.76
C VAL A 138 7.41 -0.82 22.25
N ALA A 139 6.35 -0.30 21.58
CA ALA A 139 6.20 -0.38 20.13
C ALA A 139 7.28 0.40 19.36
N SER A 140 7.83 1.47 19.94
CA SER A 140 8.88 2.28 19.32
C SER A 140 10.25 1.59 19.26
N ARG A 141 10.43 0.46 19.96
CA ARG A 141 11.68 -0.34 19.95
C ARG A 141 12.92 0.55 20.19
N GLY A 142 13.92 0.51 19.30
CA GLY A 142 15.14 1.31 19.41
C GLY A 142 14.95 2.82 19.34
N ASN A 143 13.81 3.32 18.84
CA ASN A 143 13.50 4.75 18.76
C ASN A 143 12.90 5.32 20.06
N HIS A 144 12.81 4.52 21.12
CA HIS A 144 12.20 4.95 22.40
C HIS A 144 12.85 6.21 23.00
N LEU A 145 14.12 6.48 22.72
CA LEU A 145 14.80 7.69 23.21
C LEU A 145 14.20 8.95 22.60
N VAL A 146 13.92 8.96 21.29
CA VAL A 146 13.28 10.08 20.60
C VAL A 146 11.86 10.29 21.11
N ILE A 147 11.10 9.21 21.26
CA ILE A 147 9.72 9.27 21.76
C ILE A 147 9.69 9.79 23.21
N ARG A 148 10.61 9.33 24.08
CA ARG A 148 10.75 9.85 25.45
C ARG A 148 11.10 11.34 25.47
N ASP A 149 12.06 11.79 24.65
CA ASP A 149 12.44 13.21 24.57
C ASP A 149 11.23 14.05 24.12
N PHE A 150 10.48 13.60 23.13
CA PHE A 150 9.23 14.25 22.72
C PHE A 150 8.22 14.34 23.87
N LEU A 151 7.90 13.24 24.53
CA LEU A 151 6.93 13.18 25.63
C LEU A 151 7.37 14.04 26.83
N ALA A 152 8.65 14.04 27.16
CA ALA A 152 9.22 14.84 28.25
C ALA A 152 9.12 16.36 28.02
N ARG A 153 8.97 16.82 26.79
CA ARG A 153 8.77 18.24 26.42
C ARG A 153 7.35 18.74 26.63
N LEU A 154 6.37 17.83 26.78
CA LEU A 154 4.96 18.17 26.93
C LEU A 154 4.67 18.64 28.36
N ARG A 155 4.34 19.92 28.54
CA ARG A 155 4.23 20.54 29.86
C ARG A 155 2.79 20.64 30.38
N SER A 156 1.83 21.01 29.52
CA SER A 156 0.43 21.16 29.91
C SER A 156 -0.37 19.88 29.64
N ASP A 157 -1.48 19.67 30.36
CA ASP A 157 -2.36 18.53 30.15
C ASP A 157 -2.89 18.46 28.72
N LYS A 158 -3.19 19.63 28.12
CA LYS A 158 -3.58 19.73 26.71
C LYS A 158 -2.47 19.21 25.77
N SER A 159 -1.22 19.61 26.02
CA SER A 159 -0.08 19.16 25.19
C SER A 159 0.20 17.67 25.38
N LYS A 160 0.13 17.17 26.62
CA LYS A 160 0.30 15.74 26.96
C LYS A 160 -0.74 14.88 26.24
N LYS A 161 -2.04 15.23 26.38
CA LYS A 161 -3.12 14.55 25.68
C LYS A 161 -2.92 14.58 24.15
N GLY A 162 -2.56 15.75 23.61
CA GLY A 162 -2.32 15.92 22.18
C GLY A 162 -1.13 15.14 21.64
N GLY A 163 -0.03 15.05 22.41
CA GLY A 163 1.17 14.31 22.04
C GLY A 163 0.94 12.79 22.08
N ILE A 164 0.26 12.29 23.11
CA ILE A 164 -0.13 10.87 23.20
C ILE A 164 -1.06 10.52 22.04
N ASP A 165 -2.09 11.35 21.77
CA ASP A 165 -3.00 11.15 20.63
C ASP A 165 -2.27 11.13 19.28
N LEU A 166 -1.26 11.98 19.07
CA LEU A 166 -0.41 11.95 17.88
C LEU A 166 0.33 10.59 17.76
N LEU A 167 1.00 10.17 18.84
CA LEU A 167 1.78 8.92 18.83
C LEU A 167 0.93 7.66 18.68
N GLN A 168 -0.31 7.67 19.16
CA GLN A 168 -1.25 6.56 18.96
C GLN A 168 -1.79 6.44 17.53
N ARG A 169 -1.62 7.49 16.73
CA ARG A 169 -2.14 7.57 15.35
C ARG A 169 -1.10 7.33 14.27
N ILE A 170 0.16 7.44 14.61
CA ILE A 170 1.23 7.07 13.68
C ILE A 170 1.41 5.54 13.70
N SER A 171 1.84 4.99 12.57
CA SER A 171 2.02 3.54 12.43
C SER A 171 3.11 3.01 13.36
N SER A 172 3.07 1.72 13.66
CA SER A 172 4.14 1.06 14.42
C SER A 172 5.49 1.15 13.71
N LYS A 173 5.50 1.21 12.38
CA LYS A 173 6.70 1.49 11.58
C LYS A 173 7.23 2.90 11.87
N ASP A 174 6.37 3.89 11.82
CA ASP A 174 6.76 5.29 12.05
C ASP A 174 7.19 5.55 13.49
N LEU A 175 6.59 4.88 14.47
CA LEU A 175 7.08 4.93 15.86
C LEU A 175 8.56 4.50 16.00
N ARG A 176 9.02 3.60 15.13
CA ARG A 176 10.39 3.06 15.18
C ARG A 176 11.44 3.94 14.53
N ASP A 177 11.06 4.96 13.74
CA ASP A 177 12.00 5.76 12.97
C ASP A 177 11.66 7.26 12.82
N VAL A 178 10.51 7.71 13.34
CA VAL A 178 10.14 9.13 13.31
C VAL A 178 11.16 9.97 14.08
N SER A 179 11.54 11.11 13.50
CA SER A 179 12.43 12.06 14.17
C SER A 179 11.67 12.98 15.16
N LEU A 180 12.39 13.47 16.16
CA LEU A 180 11.85 14.45 17.10
C LEU A 180 11.35 15.71 16.40
N GLU A 181 12.06 16.17 15.37
CA GLU A 181 11.72 17.35 14.60
C GLU A 181 10.33 17.21 13.93
N VAL A 182 10.05 16.06 13.34
CA VAL A 182 8.73 15.77 12.76
C VAL A 182 7.63 15.79 13.82
N LEU A 183 7.84 15.14 14.96
CA LEU A 183 6.84 15.13 16.03
C LEU A 183 6.54 16.54 16.55
N VAL A 184 7.57 17.36 16.77
CA VAL A 184 7.43 18.76 17.23
C VAL A 184 6.70 19.60 16.18
N ASP A 185 7.05 19.44 14.90
CA ASP A 185 6.42 20.16 13.79
C ASP A 185 4.92 19.87 13.70
N HIS A 186 4.54 18.60 13.83
CA HIS A 186 3.16 18.16 13.73
C HIS A 186 2.30 18.48 14.97
N MET A 187 2.93 18.70 16.13
CA MET A 187 2.23 19.26 17.30
C MET A 187 1.77 20.70 17.09
N GLN A 188 2.42 21.45 16.21
CA GLN A 188 2.06 22.84 15.88
C GLN A 188 1.00 22.95 14.77
N SER A 189 0.31 21.84 14.43
CA SER A 189 -0.71 21.81 13.39
C SER A 189 -1.83 22.80 13.65
N ARG A 190 -2.26 23.53 12.61
CA ARG A 190 -3.43 24.40 12.66
C ARG A 190 -4.70 23.56 12.86
N LEU A 191 -5.58 24.04 13.72
CA LEU A 191 -6.86 23.37 13.99
C LEU A 191 -7.79 23.48 12.78
N CYS A 192 -8.62 22.47 12.55
CA CYS A 192 -9.83 22.52 11.76
C CYS A 192 -11.04 22.32 12.69
N GLU A 193 -12.24 22.58 12.19
CA GLU A 193 -13.48 22.56 13.00
C GLU A 193 -13.79 21.18 13.58
N ASN A 194 -13.64 20.12 12.78
CA ASN A 194 -13.90 18.75 13.20
C ASN A 194 -12.67 18.16 13.89
N ALA A 195 -12.81 17.79 15.17
CA ALA A 195 -11.70 17.27 15.98
C ALA A 195 -11.18 15.90 15.48
N GLU A 196 -12.03 15.05 14.92
CA GLU A 196 -11.61 13.74 14.37
C GLU A 196 -10.87 13.94 13.05
N TYR A 197 -11.36 14.81 12.16
CA TYR A 197 -10.66 15.17 10.92
C TYR A 197 -9.31 15.82 11.21
N PHE A 198 -9.26 16.68 12.25
CA PHE A 198 -8.00 17.27 12.71
C PHE A 198 -6.97 16.19 13.06
N ARG A 199 -7.37 15.20 13.86
CA ARG A 199 -6.48 14.14 14.31
C ARG A 199 -5.98 13.26 13.15
N ARG A 200 -6.90 12.83 12.27
CA ARG A 200 -6.59 11.88 11.19
C ARG A 200 -6.00 12.53 9.95
N PHE A 201 -6.55 13.66 9.53
CA PHE A 201 -6.32 14.22 8.20
C PHE A 201 -5.62 15.59 8.20
N VAL A 202 -5.23 16.10 9.37
CA VAL A 202 -4.42 17.31 9.51
C VAL A 202 -3.16 17.05 10.32
N ARG A 203 -3.27 16.49 11.54
CA ARG A 203 -2.13 16.33 12.44
C ARG A 203 -1.23 15.14 12.05
N ASN A 204 -1.77 14.06 11.52
CA ASN A 204 -0.99 12.88 11.14
C ASN A 204 0.14 13.26 10.16
N PRO A 205 1.41 12.96 10.46
CA PRO A 205 2.52 13.29 9.57
C PRO A 205 2.52 12.49 8.27
N ARG A 206 2.08 11.24 8.30
CA ARG A 206 2.08 10.32 7.17
C ARG A 206 0.96 10.65 6.19
N VAL A 207 1.30 10.76 4.92
CA VAL A 207 0.33 10.91 3.82
C VAL A 207 0.17 9.59 3.09
N SER A 208 1.28 8.95 2.69
CA SER A 208 1.32 7.68 1.97
C SER A 208 2.55 6.87 2.38
N ASN A 209 3.53 6.70 1.50
CA ASN A 209 4.74 5.91 1.71
C ASN A 209 6.03 6.75 1.68
N GLU A 210 5.91 8.07 1.83
CA GLU A 210 7.04 9.01 1.85
C GLU A 210 7.89 8.89 3.10
N MET A 211 9.13 9.37 3.02
CA MET A 211 9.92 9.63 4.23
C MET A 211 9.33 10.82 4.98
N LEU A 212 9.08 10.67 6.29
CA LEU A 212 8.50 11.74 7.11
C LEU A 212 9.45 12.94 7.21
N THR A 213 8.92 14.14 7.00
CA THR A 213 9.65 15.40 7.07
C THR A 213 8.83 16.46 7.79
N PRO A 214 9.48 17.49 8.40
CA PRO A 214 8.79 18.59 9.09
C PRO A 214 8.22 19.60 8.07
N TYR A 215 7.24 19.18 7.29
CA TYR A 215 6.71 19.98 6.17
C TYR A 215 5.80 21.14 6.61
N LYS A 216 5.22 21.09 7.82
CA LYS A 216 4.29 22.14 8.26
C LYS A 216 4.99 23.47 8.50
N SER A 217 6.09 23.45 9.24
CA SER A 217 6.92 24.64 9.46
C SER A 217 7.58 25.13 8.17
N PHE A 218 7.89 24.22 7.24
CA PHE A 218 8.39 24.59 5.92
C PHE A 218 7.34 25.40 5.15
N PHE A 219 6.12 24.87 4.95
CA PHE A 219 5.06 25.59 4.24
C PHE A 219 4.62 26.87 4.97
N GLY A 220 4.64 26.86 6.30
CA GLY A 220 4.38 28.05 7.10
C GLY A 220 5.34 29.23 6.84
N LYS A 221 6.55 28.93 6.31
CA LYS A 221 7.55 29.95 5.95
C LYS A 221 7.49 30.38 4.49
N VAL A 222 7.15 29.47 3.57
CA VAL A 222 7.28 29.71 2.13
C VAL A 222 5.97 30.12 1.45
N VAL A 223 4.82 29.80 2.06
CA VAL A 223 3.51 30.20 1.55
C VAL A 223 3.10 31.54 2.19
N SER A 224 2.60 32.48 1.37
CA SER A 224 2.15 33.78 1.88
C SER A 224 0.92 33.61 2.77
N LYS A 225 0.71 34.52 3.72
CA LYS A 225 -0.49 34.51 4.58
C LYS A 225 -1.77 34.66 3.74
N GLN A 226 -1.71 35.50 2.71
CA GLN A 226 -2.83 35.73 1.81
C GLN A 226 -3.24 34.45 1.05
N ASP A 227 -2.25 33.73 0.51
CA ASP A 227 -2.52 32.46 -0.19
C ASP A 227 -3.04 31.41 0.78
N MET A 228 -2.47 31.30 2.00
CA MET A 228 -2.98 30.38 3.02
C MET A 228 -4.44 30.65 3.37
N GLU A 229 -4.84 31.90 3.49
CA GLU A 229 -6.23 32.30 3.77
C GLU A 229 -7.14 32.00 2.58
N ALA A 230 -6.70 32.29 1.37
CA ALA A 230 -7.44 31.99 0.15
C ALA A 230 -7.65 30.47 -0.05
N PHE A 231 -6.62 29.66 0.17
CA PHE A 231 -6.73 28.20 0.06
C PHE A 231 -7.58 27.57 1.17
N ARG A 232 -7.58 28.15 2.38
CA ARG A 232 -8.47 27.71 3.46
C ARG A 232 -9.93 28.04 3.20
N ALA A 233 -10.19 29.20 2.62
CA ALA A 233 -11.55 29.63 2.25
C ALA A 233 -12.11 28.78 1.10
N ASP A 234 -11.24 28.37 0.17
CA ASP A 234 -11.60 27.54 -0.97
C ASP A 234 -10.46 26.57 -1.30
N PRO A 235 -10.52 25.33 -0.78
CA PRO A 235 -9.48 24.33 -1.00
C PRO A 235 -9.24 23.94 -2.46
N MET A 236 -10.22 24.15 -3.35
CA MET A 236 -10.04 23.89 -4.78
C MET A 236 -9.07 24.89 -5.44
N LYS A 237 -8.90 26.09 -4.87
CA LYS A 237 -7.84 27.02 -5.32
C LYS A 237 -6.45 26.46 -5.09
N LEU A 238 -6.26 25.67 -4.02
CA LEU A 238 -5.00 24.97 -3.81
C LEU A 238 -4.79 23.88 -4.87
N ALA A 239 -5.85 23.14 -5.23
CA ALA A 239 -5.76 22.14 -6.30
C ALA A 239 -5.38 22.78 -7.64
N SER A 240 -6.04 23.89 -8.00
CA SER A 240 -5.68 24.68 -9.20
C SER A 240 -4.23 25.16 -9.16
N TRP A 241 -3.82 25.72 -8.03
CA TRP A 241 -2.45 26.21 -7.86
C TRP A 241 -1.42 25.09 -8.03
N VAL A 242 -1.69 23.90 -7.48
CA VAL A 242 -0.79 22.74 -7.65
C VAL A 242 -0.76 22.27 -9.10
N ALA A 243 -1.91 22.18 -9.76
CA ALA A 243 -2.00 21.83 -11.19
C ALA A 243 -1.18 22.78 -12.08
N ASP A 244 -1.27 24.08 -11.81
CA ASP A 244 -0.58 25.11 -12.59
C ASP A 244 0.93 25.22 -12.25
N SER A 245 1.32 24.92 -10.99
CA SER A 245 2.66 25.20 -10.49
C SER A 245 3.59 24.00 -10.47
N ILE A 246 3.08 22.77 -10.52
CA ILE A 246 3.86 21.55 -10.45
C ILE A 246 3.74 20.80 -11.78
N GLN A 247 4.82 20.74 -12.52
CA GLN A 247 4.90 19.94 -13.73
C GLN A 247 4.98 18.44 -13.36
N VAL A 248 4.10 17.63 -13.93
CA VAL A 248 4.16 16.18 -13.74
C VAL A 248 5.04 15.55 -14.81
N ASP A 249 6.08 14.85 -14.38
CA ASP A 249 6.94 14.01 -15.22
C ASP A 249 7.23 12.69 -14.50
N ASN A 250 6.53 11.63 -14.87
CA ASN A 250 6.70 10.31 -14.28
C ASN A 250 8.07 9.66 -14.59
N ASN A 251 8.86 10.23 -15.49
CA ASN A 251 10.21 9.76 -15.79
C ASN A 251 11.28 10.43 -14.91
N CYS A 252 10.96 11.50 -14.19
CA CYS A 252 11.93 12.21 -13.34
C CYS A 252 12.32 11.43 -12.08
N ASN A 253 11.56 10.37 -11.74
CA ASN A 253 11.73 9.57 -10.53
C ASN A 253 11.84 8.07 -10.83
N LEU A 254 12.92 7.66 -11.46
CA LEU A 254 13.15 6.27 -11.88
C LEU A 254 13.20 5.27 -10.72
N GLY A 255 13.59 5.71 -9.53
CA GLY A 255 13.64 4.88 -8.33
C GLY A 255 12.30 4.69 -7.63
N GLY A 256 11.27 5.46 -8.00
CA GLY A 256 9.92 5.40 -7.42
C GLY A 256 9.81 5.79 -5.94
N ALA A 257 10.89 6.30 -5.32
CA ALA A 257 10.83 6.81 -3.96
C ALA A 257 10.17 8.21 -3.95
N PRO A 258 9.17 8.45 -3.08
CA PRO A 258 8.48 9.73 -3.08
C PRO A 258 9.41 10.91 -2.82
N ILE A 259 9.30 11.94 -3.64
CA ILE A 259 10.01 13.20 -3.46
C ILE A 259 9.40 13.94 -2.26
N SER A 260 10.23 14.43 -1.35
CA SER A 260 9.72 15.15 -0.16
C SER A 260 8.90 16.39 -0.56
N PRO A 261 7.89 16.80 0.25
CA PRO A 261 7.07 17.97 -0.06
C PRO A 261 7.89 19.26 -0.27
N ALA A 262 8.96 19.45 0.52
CA ALA A 262 9.89 20.57 0.34
C ALA A 262 10.72 20.44 -0.95
N GLY A 263 11.02 19.21 -1.38
CA GLY A 263 11.69 18.92 -2.66
C GLY A 263 10.83 19.30 -3.85
N VAL A 264 9.56 18.87 -3.85
CA VAL A 264 8.58 19.22 -4.91
C VAL A 264 8.38 20.74 -4.99
N TRP A 265 8.22 21.41 -3.85
CA TRP A 265 8.12 22.89 -3.81
C TRP A 265 9.30 23.58 -4.49
N ARG A 266 10.52 23.13 -4.27
CA ARG A 266 11.73 23.74 -4.84
C ARG A 266 11.92 23.40 -6.31
N ALA A 267 11.68 22.15 -6.69
CA ALA A 267 11.91 21.68 -8.03
C ALA A 267 10.81 22.09 -9.01
N ARG A 268 9.57 22.23 -8.55
CA ARG A 268 8.37 22.46 -9.39
C ARG A 268 8.12 21.34 -10.42
N VAL A 269 8.81 20.23 -10.28
CA VAL A 269 8.64 19.01 -11.09
C VAL A 269 8.57 17.83 -10.15
N ALA A 270 7.63 16.90 -10.41
CA ALA A 270 7.46 15.67 -9.63
C ALA A 270 6.80 14.59 -10.48
N ASP A 271 6.95 13.32 -10.09
CA ASP A 271 6.03 12.27 -10.53
C ASP A 271 4.63 12.50 -9.91
N ALA A 272 3.61 11.88 -10.49
CA ALA A 272 2.22 12.09 -10.07
C ALA A 272 2.00 11.75 -8.59
N HIS A 273 2.59 10.66 -8.09
CA HIS A 273 2.45 10.26 -6.70
C HIS A 273 3.10 11.24 -5.72
N SER A 274 4.28 11.74 -6.05
CA SER A 274 4.96 12.78 -5.26
C SER A 274 4.19 14.11 -5.27
N ARG A 275 3.52 14.48 -6.41
CA ARG A 275 2.62 15.63 -6.47
C ARG A 275 1.42 15.45 -5.52
N ASP A 276 0.85 14.26 -5.46
CA ASP A 276 -0.31 13.96 -4.62
C ASP A 276 0.04 14.07 -3.14
N ILE A 277 1.19 13.52 -2.73
CA ILE A 277 1.75 13.67 -1.37
C ILE A 277 2.01 15.14 -1.06
N PHE A 278 2.57 15.88 -2.00
CA PHE A 278 2.83 17.31 -1.86
C PHE A 278 1.54 18.11 -1.62
N PHE A 279 0.50 17.87 -2.43
CA PHE A 279 -0.80 18.53 -2.26
C PHE A 279 -1.38 18.29 -0.86
N VAL A 280 -1.45 17.02 -0.44
CA VAL A 280 -2.00 16.66 0.88
C VAL A 280 -1.17 17.28 2.01
N SER A 281 0.16 17.27 1.91
CA SER A 281 1.05 17.87 2.91
C SER A 281 0.86 19.39 3.02
N MET A 282 0.70 20.05 1.87
CA MET A 282 0.46 21.49 1.82
C MET A 282 -0.91 21.84 2.39
N ALA A 283 -1.99 21.11 2.03
CA ALA A 283 -3.33 21.24 2.59
C ALA A 283 -3.32 21.09 4.12
N ARG A 284 -2.73 20.00 4.63
CA ARG A 284 -2.60 19.72 6.07
C ARG A 284 -1.84 20.81 6.82
N SER A 285 -0.85 21.44 6.18
CA SER A 285 -0.08 22.55 6.79
C SER A 285 -0.93 23.79 7.04
N MET A 286 -1.97 23.98 6.27
CA MET A 286 -2.93 25.08 6.39
C MET A 286 -4.14 24.74 7.28
N GLY A 287 -4.20 23.49 7.80
CA GLY A 287 -5.35 22.99 8.57
C GLY A 287 -6.53 22.54 7.72
N ILE A 288 -6.30 22.29 6.43
CA ILE A 288 -7.30 21.70 5.52
C ILE A 288 -7.18 20.18 5.61
N PRO A 289 -8.24 19.47 6.05
CA PRO A 289 -8.23 18.01 6.11
C PRO A 289 -8.13 17.39 4.71
N ALA A 290 -7.08 16.61 4.47
CA ALA A 290 -6.83 15.97 3.19
C ALA A 290 -6.15 14.61 3.38
N ARG A 291 -6.34 13.70 2.42
CA ARG A 291 -5.71 12.38 2.38
C ARG A 291 -5.47 11.90 0.96
N ILE A 292 -4.61 10.91 0.82
CA ILE A 292 -4.69 9.95 -0.28
C ILE A 292 -5.53 8.81 0.26
N ASP A 293 -6.60 8.45 -0.43
CA ASP A 293 -7.47 7.35 -0.03
C ASP A 293 -6.72 6.02 -0.17
N GLU A 294 -6.68 5.25 0.90
CA GLU A 294 -5.87 4.02 0.96
C GLU A 294 -6.34 2.95 -0.02
N VAL A 295 -7.64 2.91 -0.29
CA VAL A 295 -8.24 1.91 -1.19
C VAL A 295 -8.05 2.27 -2.66
N THR A 296 -8.41 3.50 -3.02
CA THR A 296 -8.48 3.94 -4.42
C THR A 296 -7.23 4.68 -4.90
N GLY A 297 -6.35 5.13 -3.98
CA GLY A 297 -5.20 5.96 -4.28
C GLY A 297 -5.55 7.40 -4.70
N LYS A 298 -6.82 7.81 -4.63
CA LYS A 298 -7.27 9.15 -5.00
C LYS A 298 -6.90 10.17 -3.93
N VAL A 299 -6.55 11.36 -4.38
CA VAL A 299 -6.42 12.52 -3.48
C VAL A 299 -7.80 13.02 -3.10
N GLN A 300 -8.02 13.22 -1.80
CA GLN A 300 -9.32 13.63 -1.26
C GLN A 300 -9.19 14.79 -0.28
N LEU A 301 -10.11 15.74 -0.40
CA LEU A 301 -10.40 16.77 0.60
C LEU A 301 -11.58 16.32 1.46
N ILE A 302 -11.47 16.50 2.77
CA ILE A 302 -12.52 16.17 3.73
C ILE A 302 -13.20 17.46 4.14
N ILE A 303 -14.21 17.87 3.38
CA ILE A 303 -14.92 19.15 3.53
C ILE A 303 -16.33 18.89 4.08
N GLY A 304 -16.65 19.48 5.23
CA GLY A 304 -17.95 19.28 5.89
C GLY A 304 -18.13 17.85 6.45
N ASP A 305 -19.38 17.50 6.73
CA ASP A 305 -19.77 16.18 7.25
C ASP A 305 -20.18 15.20 6.15
N GLU A 306 -20.06 15.62 4.89
CA GLU A 306 -20.41 14.83 3.72
C GLU A 306 -19.28 13.91 3.27
N ARG A 307 -19.48 13.25 2.13
CA ARG A 307 -18.46 12.38 1.53
C ARG A 307 -17.21 13.18 1.17
N PRO A 308 -16.01 12.54 1.26
CA PRO A 308 -14.78 13.14 0.75
C PRO A 308 -14.95 13.60 -0.70
N VAL A 309 -14.34 14.73 -1.03
CA VAL A 309 -14.32 15.28 -2.39
C VAL A 309 -13.02 14.83 -3.06
N ASP A 310 -13.14 14.11 -4.17
CA ASP A 310 -11.99 13.72 -4.98
C ASP A 310 -11.40 14.96 -5.68
N VAL A 311 -10.07 15.06 -5.69
CA VAL A 311 -9.33 16.14 -6.35
C VAL A 311 -8.80 15.61 -7.69
N ASP A 312 -9.33 16.17 -8.77
CA ASP A 312 -8.82 15.97 -10.11
C ASP A 312 -7.97 17.18 -10.51
N PHE A 313 -6.68 16.97 -10.69
CA PHE A 313 -5.75 18.05 -11.09
C PHE A 313 -5.83 18.41 -12.56
N GLU A 314 -6.44 17.57 -13.41
CA GLU A 314 -6.60 17.86 -14.85
C GLU A 314 -7.90 18.63 -15.10
N ALA A 315 -8.99 18.21 -14.48
CA ALA A 315 -10.28 18.88 -14.63
C ALA A 315 -10.49 20.06 -13.68
N VAL A 316 -9.69 20.14 -12.61
CA VAL A 316 -9.78 21.16 -11.54
C VAL A 316 -11.23 21.38 -11.05
N SER A 317 -12.01 20.32 -10.99
CA SER A 317 -13.38 20.36 -10.51
C SER A 317 -13.57 19.36 -9.37
N PRO A 318 -14.40 19.71 -8.37
CA PRO A 318 -14.77 18.74 -7.35
C PRO A 318 -15.56 17.61 -8.03
N SER A 319 -15.03 16.42 -8.01
CA SER A 319 -15.70 15.23 -8.52
C SER A 319 -16.00 14.31 -7.35
N ALA A 320 -17.27 14.00 -7.12
CA ALA A 320 -17.66 12.86 -6.30
C ALA A 320 -17.95 11.71 -7.26
N ALA A 321 -17.07 10.71 -7.28
CA ALA A 321 -17.36 9.50 -8.04
C ALA A 321 -18.68 8.91 -7.57
N GLN A 322 -19.55 8.59 -8.53
CA GLN A 322 -20.77 7.85 -8.22
C GLN A 322 -20.39 6.42 -7.85
N THR A 323 -21.04 5.86 -6.85
CA THR A 323 -20.72 4.53 -6.35
C THR A 323 -21.84 3.55 -6.60
N GLY A 324 -21.49 2.31 -6.88
CA GLY A 324 -22.37 1.15 -6.81
C GLY A 324 -21.91 0.20 -5.70
N LYS A 325 -22.60 -0.91 -5.55
CA LYS A 325 -22.31 -1.94 -4.55
C LYS A 325 -21.83 -3.22 -5.21
N LEU A 326 -20.68 -3.73 -4.80
CA LEU A 326 -20.18 -5.04 -5.20
C LEU A 326 -20.50 -6.09 -4.14
N ILE A 327 -21.14 -7.19 -4.53
CA ILE A 327 -21.31 -8.41 -3.73
C ILE A 327 -20.60 -9.55 -4.47
N ALA A 328 -19.74 -10.31 -3.79
CA ALA A 328 -19.19 -11.53 -4.33
C ALA A 328 -19.78 -12.74 -3.59
N LYS A 329 -20.38 -13.65 -4.34
CA LYS A 329 -20.82 -14.96 -3.82
C LYS A 329 -19.64 -15.91 -3.81
N TYR A 330 -19.46 -16.60 -2.70
CA TYR A 330 -18.44 -17.62 -2.54
C TYR A 330 -19.03 -18.89 -1.96
N THR A 331 -18.70 -20.02 -2.56
CA THR A 331 -18.98 -21.33 -2.00
C THR A 331 -17.70 -21.88 -1.40
N PRO A 332 -17.62 -22.09 -0.07
CA PRO A 332 -16.42 -22.59 0.56
C PRO A 332 -15.93 -23.91 -0.04
N ILE A 333 -14.63 -24.02 -0.23
CA ILE A 333 -13.95 -25.26 -0.61
C ILE A 333 -13.37 -25.91 0.64
N LYS A 334 -13.03 -27.19 0.56
CA LYS A 334 -12.56 -27.97 1.72
C LYS A 334 -11.35 -27.36 2.43
N SER A 335 -10.45 -26.76 1.68
CA SER A 335 -9.19 -26.17 2.17
C SER A 335 -9.32 -24.70 2.55
N LEU A 336 -10.42 -24.01 2.23
CA LEU A 336 -10.55 -22.56 2.39
C LEU A 336 -12.00 -22.17 2.69
N GLU A 337 -12.26 -21.75 3.91
CA GLU A 337 -13.59 -21.31 4.36
C GLU A 337 -13.83 -19.84 4.05
N ASP A 338 -12.87 -18.97 4.30
CA ASP A 338 -12.98 -17.51 4.15
C ASP A 338 -11.73 -16.94 3.43
N PRO A 339 -11.81 -16.73 2.11
CA PRO A 339 -10.70 -16.17 1.34
C PRO A 339 -10.27 -14.80 1.84
N LYS A 340 -8.96 -14.52 1.81
CA LYS A 340 -8.37 -13.25 2.22
C LYS A 340 -7.87 -12.47 1.01
N TYR A 341 -8.04 -11.17 1.06
CA TYR A 341 -7.48 -10.23 0.10
C TYR A 341 -5.95 -10.38 0.05
N TYR A 342 -5.32 -10.15 -1.06
CA TYR A 342 -3.92 -10.45 -1.40
C TYR A 342 -3.54 -11.93 -1.37
N SER A 343 -3.99 -12.71 -0.39
CA SER A 343 -3.62 -14.13 -0.32
C SER A 343 -4.35 -14.99 -1.34
N HIS A 344 -5.64 -14.71 -1.56
CA HIS A 344 -6.52 -15.54 -2.36
C HIS A 344 -7.23 -14.80 -3.47
N PHE A 345 -7.44 -13.49 -3.32
CA PHE A 345 -8.05 -12.66 -4.35
C PHE A 345 -7.59 -11.21 -4.26
N THR A 346 -7.68 -10.49 -5.39
CA THR A 346 -7.48 -9.06 -5.50
C THR A 346 -8.45 -8.44 -6.49
N ILE A 347 -8.71 -7.14 -6.35
CA ILE A 347 -9.56 -6.36 -7.24
C ILE A 347 -8.73 -5.20 -7.79
N SER A 348 -8.74 -5.04 -9.11
CA SER A 348 -8.14 -3.89 -9.79
C SER A 348 -9.19 -3.14 -10.59
N LYS A 349 -9.11 -1.80 -10.63
CA LYS A 349 -9.88 -0.99 -11.56
C LYS A 349 -9.19 -1.01 -12.92
N VAL A 350 -9.97 -1.17 -14.00
CA VAL A 350 -9.50 -1.00 -15.37
C VAL A 350 -9.57 0.49 -15.69
N THR A 351 -8.43 1.10 -15.99
CA THR A 351 -8.38 2.53 -16.29
C THR A 351 -8.87 2.82 -17.71
N PRO A 352 -9.25 4.06 -18.03
CA PRO A 352 -9.63 4.44 -19.40
C PRO A 352 -8.56 4.13 -20.45
N GLU A 353 -7.29 4.09 -20.05
CA GLU A 353 -6.15 3.75 -20.92
C GLU A 353 -6.00 2.24 -21.14
N GLY A 354 -6.83 1.41 -20.47
CA GLY A 354 -6.75 -0.04 -20.53
C GLY A 354 -5.65 -0.64 -19.64
N THR A 355 -5.18 0.09 -18.63
CA THR A 355 -4.25 -0.40 -17.61
C THR A 355 -4.99 -0.81 -16.34
N LEU A 356 -4.29 -1.40 -15.39
CA LEU A 356 -4.86 -1.90 -14.14
C LEU A 356 -4.35 -1.08 -12.95
N GLN A 357 -5.28 -0.66 -12.08
CA GLN A 357 -5.01 -0.03 -10.80
C GLN A 357 -5.52 -0.93 -9.67
N LEU A 358 -4.61 -1.54 -8.93
CA LEU A 358 -4.95 -2.39 -7.79
C LEU A 358 -5.65 -1.57 -6.70
N LEU A 359 -6.75 -2.07 -6.16
CA LEU A 359 -7.36 -1.55 -4.95
C LEU A 359 -6.65 -2.14 -3.73
N ASN A 360 -6.52 -1.34 -2.68
CA ASN A 360 -5.85 -1.75 -1.45
C ASN A 360 -6.86 -1.96 -0.32
N TYR A 361 -7.03 -3.21 0.12
CA TYR A 361 -7.88 -3.57 1.25
C TYR A 361 -7.06 -4.22 2.36
N ASP A 362 -6.08 -3.49 2.88
CA ASP A 362 -5.33 -3.90 4.07
C ASP A 362 -6.17 -3.77 5.33
N GLU A 363 -6.04 -4.72 6.25
CA GLU A 363 -6.65 -4.64 7.58
C GLU A 363 -5.79 -3.87 8.61
N GLY A 364 -5.03 -2.87 8.18
CA GLY A 364 -4.20 -2.09 9.11
C GLY A 364 -2.95 -2.86 9.59
N ASP A 365 -2.49 -2.61 10.81
CA ASP A 365 -1.19 -3.10 11.31
C ASP A 365 -0.94 -4.60 11.04
N ILE A 366 -0.02 -4.83 10.20
CA ILE A 366 0.35 -6.01 9.44
C ILE A 366 0.65 -7.21 10.33
N ASP A 367 -0.18 -8.21 10.21
CA ASP A 367 0.30 -9.59 10.27
C ASP A 367 0.61 -10.05 8.84
N MET A 368 1.81 -10.56 8.58
CA MET A 368 2.27 -10.91 7.23
C MET A 368 1.31 -11.91 6.57
N GLY A 369 0.46 -11.44 5.67
CA GLY A 369 -0.44 -12.24 4.86
C GLY A 369 -1.94 -12.08 5.12
N GLY A 370 -2.38 -11.02 5.78
CA GLY A 370 -3.78 -10.77 6.06
C GLY A 370 -4.29 -9.46 5.46
N GLY A 371 -4.94 -9.51 4.31
CA GLY A 371 -5.90 -8.48 3.91
C GLY A 371 -7.29 -8.80 4.44
N ALA A 372 -8.27 -7.92 4.18
CA ALA A 372 -9.66 -8.13 4.57
C ALA A 372 -10.19 -9.49 4.06
N THR A 373 -10.96 -10.18 4.89
CA THR A 373 -11.58 -11.44 4.47
C THR A 373 -12.75 -11.20 3.53
N TRP A 374 -13.07 -12.20 2.70
CA TRP A 374 -14.26 -12.15 1.86
C TRP A 374 -15.53 -11.90 2.68
N SER A 375 -15.68 -12.55 3.83
CA SER A 375 -16.85 -12.39 4.68
C SER A 375 -17.02 -10.96 5.20
N ASN A 376 -15.92 -10.26 5.48
CA ASN A 376 -15.94 -8.86 5.93
C ASN A 376 -16.13 -7.88 4.77
N LEU A 377 -15.47 -8.14 3.63
CA LEU A 377 -15.41 -7.18 2.53
C LEU A 377 -16.55 -7.34 1.52
N LEU A 378 -16.80 -8.55 1.04
CA LEU A 378 -17.62 -8.77 -0.16
C LEU A 378 -18.92 -9.53 0.07
N LYS A 379 -19.04 -10.27 1.17
CA LYS A 379 -20.24 -11.08 1.47
C LYS A 379 -21.50 -10.24 1.58
N ASN A 380 -21.43 -9.13 2.30
CA ASN A 380 -22.55 -8.20 2.49
C ASN A 380 -22.48 -7.01 1.54
N GLY A 381 -21.42 -6.95 0.75
CA GLY A 381 -21.13 -5.96 -0.25
C GLY A 381 -20.39 -4.74 0.24
N THR A 382 -19.51 -4.24 -0.63
CA THR A 382 -18.73 -3.01 -0.43
C THR A 382 -19.07 -1.99 -1.50
N ALA A 383 -18.94 -0.72 -1.17
CA ALA A 383 -19.10 0.37 -2.14
C ALA A 383 -17.82 0.49 -2.98
N LEU A 384 -18.00 0.55 -4.29
CA LEU A 384 -16.95 0.85 -5.26
C LEU A 384 -17.38 2.01 -6.14
N ASP A 385 -16.42 2.79 -6.61
CA ASP A 385 -16.68 3.80 -7.64
C ASP A 385 -17.24 3.14 -8.90
N GLU A 386 -18.04 3.89 -9.66
CA GLU A 386 -18.43 3.45 -11.00
C GLU A 386 -17.22 3.15 -11.88
N GLY A 387 -17.35 2.17 -12.75
CA GLY A 387 -16.30 1.78 -13.70
C GLY A 387 -16.15 0.28 -13.85
N ASP A 388 -15.12 -0.10 -14.56
CA ASP A 388 -14.83 -1.48 -14.91
C ASP A 388 -13.70 -2.03 -14.05
N TYR A 389 -13.82 -3.30 -13.69
CA TYR A 389 -12.95 -3.93 -12.70
C TYR A 389 -12.54 -5.32 -13.12
N MET A 390 -11.43 -5.77 -12.57
CA MET A 390 -10.89 -7.11 -12.70
C MET A 390 -10.71 -7.72 -11.30
N LEU A 391 -11.38 -8.85 -11.04
CA LEU A 391 -11.11 -9.72 -9.91
C LEU A 391 -10.13 -10.79 -10.35
N VAL A 392 -9.06 -10.99 -9.60
CA VAL A 392 -8.16 -12.15 -9.73
C VAL A 392 -8.34 -13.03 -8.51
N THR A 393 -8.52 -14.34 -8.74
CA THR A 393 -8.48 -15.34 -7.67
C THR A 393 -7.39 -16.35 -7.94
N GLY A 394 -6.91 -17.04 -6.92
CA GLY A 394 -5.92 -18.08 -7.14
C GLY A 394 -5.67 -19.00 -5.96
N THR A 395 -5.60 -20.28 -6.26
CA THR A 395 -5.23 -21.37 -5.33
C THR A 395 -3.83 -21.84 -5.65
N ARG A 396 -2.91 -21.72 -4.68
CA ARG A 396 -1.55 -22.26 -4.81
C ARG A 396 -1.54 -23.76 -4.56
N LEU A 397 -0.85 -24.48 -5.43
CA LEU A 397 -0.67 -25.92 -5.36
C LEU A 397 0.66 -26.26 -4.67
N ALA A 398 0.76 -27.46 -4.11
CA ALA A 398 1.98 -27.96 -3.48
C ALA A 398 3.22 -27.99 -4.41
N ASN A 399 2.98 -28.17 -5.72
CA ASN A 399 4.03 -28.15 -6.76
C ASN A 399 4.45 -26.71 -7.17
N GLY A 400 3.93 -25.69 -6.51
CA GLY A 400 4.19 -24.28 -6.82
C GLY A 400 3.35 -23.70 -7.95
N GLY A 401 2.49 -24.50 -8.59
CA GLY A 401 1.51 -24.04 -9.57
C GLY A 401 0.41 -23.21 -8.93
N VAL A 402 -0.33 -22.47 -9.76
CA VAL A 402 -1.48 -21.67 -9.30
C VAL A 402 -2.65 -21.92 -10.26
N LEU A 403 -3.78 -22.29 -9.70
CA LEU A 403 -5.07 -22.28 -10.41
C LEU A 403 -5.67 -20.88 -10.25
N SER A 404 -5.55 -20.04 -11.28
CA SER A 404 -5.98 -18.64 -11.22
C SER A 404 -7.13 -18.37 -12.20
N ASP A 405 -8.12 -17.58 -11.72
CA ASP A 405 -9.20 -17.07 -12.54
C ASP A 405 -9.17 -15.54 -12.57
N ILE A 406 -9.49 -14.99 -13.72
CA ILE A 406 -9.67 -13.55 -13.94
C ILE A 406 -11.13 -13.32 -14.29
N THR A 407 -11.84 -12.47 -13.52
CA THR A 407 -13.23 -12.09 -13.77
C THR A 407 -13.30 -10.59 -14.00
N PHE A 408 -13.80 -10.16 -15.15
CA PHE A 408 -14.09 -8.76 -15.47
C PHE A 408 -15.55 -8.44 -15.16
N PHE A 409 -15.81 -7.29 -14.56
CA PHE A 409 -17.16 -6.85 -14.20
C PHE A 409 -17.25 -5.31 -14.15
N THR A 410 -18.48 -4.80 -14.26
CA THR A 410 -18.77 -3.36 -14.26
C THR A 410 -19.57 -2.98 -13.02
N ILE A 411 -19.20 -1.90 -12.38
CA ILE A 411 -19.96 -1.24 -11.31
C ILE A 411 -20.70 -0.04 -11.90
N LYS A 412 -22.03 -0.03 -11.73
CA LYS A 412 -22.89 1.07 -12.14
C LYS A 412 -23.38 1.88 -10.94
N PRO A 413 -23.56 3.19 -11.09
CA PRO A 413 -24.04 4.07 -10.02
C PRO A 413 -25.37 3.59 -9.43
N GLY A 414 -25.42 3.49 -8.09
CA GLY A 414 -26.63 3.13 -7.35
C GLY A 414 -27.09 1.67 -7.52
N GLU A 415 -26.45 0.88 -8.36
CA GLU A 415 -26.78 -0.53 -8.60
C GLU A 415 -25.95 -1.47 -7.71
N THR A 416 -26.45 -2.69 -7.54
CA THR A 416 -25.71 -3.80 -6.92
C THR A 416 -25.25 -4.76 -8.00
N THR A 417 -23.94 -4.86 -8.19
CA THR A 417 -23.30 -5.85 -9.04
C THR A 417 -22.98 -7.09 -8.20
N THR A 418 -23.42 -8.26 -8.66
CA THR A 418 -23.12 -9.55 -8.02
C THR A 418 -22.24 -10.40 -8.92
N ILE A 419 -21.09 -10.83 -8.40
CA ILE A 419 -20.16 -11.74 -9.08
C ILE A 419 -19.95 -13.02 -8.28
N ASN A 420 -19.31 -14.02 -8.88
CA ASN A 420 -18.85 -15.20 -8.18
C ASN A 420 -17.34 -15.09 -7.91
N LEU A 421 -16.96 -15.27 -6.64
CA LEU A 421 -15.57 -15.48 -6.25
C LEU A 421 -15.33 -16.99 -6.30
N VAL A 422 -14.58 -17.44 -7.29
CA VAL A 422 -14.33 -18.87 -7.53
C VAL A 422 -12.94 -19.22 -7.04
N MET A 423 -12.84 -20.23 -6.16
CA MET A 423 -11.58 -20.83 -5.75
C MET A 423 -11.56 -22.27 -6.25
N ARG A 424 -10.60 -22.59 -7.13
CA ARG A 424 -10.49 -23.93 -7.69
C ARG A 424 -9.65 -24.84 -6.81
N GLU A 425 -10.05 -26.10 -6.64
CA GLU A 425 -9.27 -27.13 -5.98
C GLU A 425 -8.56 -28.01 -7.00
N SER A 426 -7.33 -28.42 -6.67
CA SER A 426 -6.68 -29.50 -7.43
C SER A 426 -7.39 -30.83 -7.16
N LYS A 427 -7.56 -31.63 -8.21
CA LYS A 427 -8.00 -33.00 -8.07
C LYS A 427 -6.87 -33.96 -7.66
N ASP A 428 -5.63 -33.47 -7.69
CA ASP A 428 -4.48 -34.24 -7.28
C ASP A 428 -4.47 -34.35 -5.74
N ASP A 429 -4.27 -35.54 -5.26
CA ASP A 429 -4.15 -35.79 -3.81
C ASP A 429 -3.04 -34.91 -3.23
N VAL A 430 -3.41 -34.10 -2.25
CA VAL A 430 -2.44 -33.34 -1.47
C VAL A 430 -1.60 -34.35 -0.69
N GLN A 431 -0.41 -34.65 -1.16
CA GLN A 431 0.53 -35.45 -0.41
C GLN A 431 1.06 -34.61 0.75
N VAL A 432 0.84 -35.09 1.97
CA VAL A 432 1.47 -34.52 3.16
C VAL A 432 2.94 -34.88 3.10
N ILE A 433 3.78 -33.91 2.70
CA ILE A 433 5.24 -34.08 2.62
C ILE A 433 5.93 -33.94 3.98
N GLY A 434 5.21 -33.57 5.04
CA GLY A 434 5.68 -33.51 6.42
C GLY A 434 4.66 -32.85 7.34
N ASN A 435 4.77 -33.16 8.63
CA ASN A 435 4.05 -32.45 9.67
C ASN A 435 5.03 -31.48 10.34
N PHE A 436 4.77 -30.18 10.18
CA PHE A 436 5.45 -29.14 10.96
C PHE A 436 4.60 -28.82 12.18
N ASN A 437 5.06 -29.14 13.38
CA ASN A 437 4.48 -28.57 14.58
C ASN A 437 5.29 -27.33 15.00
N SER A 438 4.65 -26.42 15.71
CA SER A 438 5.29 -25.16 16.14
C SER A 438 6.50 -25.39 17.06
N GLU A 439 6.60 -26.51 17.71
CA GLU A 439 7.73 -26.88 18.60
C GLU A 439 8.97 -27.29 17.80
N SER A 440 8.81 -27.88 16.62
CA SER A 440 9.94 -28.27 15.76
C SER A 440 10.57 -27.11 15.02
N LEU A 441 9.87 -26.00 14.86
CA LEU A 441 10.38 -24.79 14.18
C LEU A 441 11.40 -24.02 15.04
N TYR A 442 11.41 -24.23 16.37
CA TYR A 442 12.23 -23.47 17.31
C TYR A 442 13.29 -24.31 18.03
N LYS A 443 13.41 -25.57 17.72
CA LYS A 443 14.52 -26.38 18.24
C LYS A 443 15.74 -26.13 17.38
N PRO A 444 16.90 -25.73 17.96
CA PRO A 444 18.17 -25.76 17.24
C PRO A 444 18.36 -27.18 16.70
N ILE A 445 18.69 -27.27 15.43
CA ILE A 445 19.15 -28.53 14.86
C ILE A 445 20.58 -28.70 15.37
N ASP A 446 20.79 -29.61 16.36
CA ASP A 446 22.07 -29.99 16.87
C ASP A 446 22.98 -30.59 15.75
#